data_0a82ef82e13c5e7505ac491de8fdbd15
#
_entry.id   0a82ef82e13c5e7505ac491de8fdbd15
#
_cell.length_a   1.000
_cell.length_b   1.000
_cell.length_c   1.000
_cell.angle_alpha   90.00
_cell.angle_beta   90.00
_cell.angle_gamma   90.00
#
_symmetry.space_group_name_H-M   'P 1'
#
loop_
_entity.id
_entity.type
_entity.pdbx_description
1 polymer ?
#
loop_
_entity_poly.entity_id
_entity_poly.type
_entity_poly.pdbx_seq_one_letter_code
_entity_poly.pdbx_strand_id
1 'polypeptide(L)'
;MKVGDITAALEVFAPLRIQESWDNSGLIIGSPEDEVHGVMVGFDCTPELIKEAVEKGCDLVVTHHPLIFKGIKRIDSKDPVGAAIMQAVRSGVAVYAAHTTADKVIAGVSGAMARRLSLKNVSIMVPEEDGTVGLGCIGDLETPMTGKEVLAFVKERFHLGVIRSSKPLETPITKVALLGGSGGGEIQLAMAKGAQLYITADISYHNFFTPEGFMVMDIGHFESEVEIVDIFLAELRKKFPTFASYKSANMGRSNPVHYFGL
;
A
#
# COMPACT_ATOMS: atom_id res chain seq x y z
N MET A 1 10.97 14.36 21.11
CA MET A 1 9.63 13.88 20.69
C MET A 1 9.53 12.41 21.05
N LYS A 2 8.34 11.90 21.33
CA LYS A 2 8.17 10.48 21.65
C LYS A 2 7.66 9.69 20.44
N VAL A 3 7.90 8.41 20.40
CA VAL A 3 7.33 7.48 19.38
C VAL A 3 5.81 7.66 19.33
N GLY A 4 5.15 7.71 20.50
CA GLY A 4 3.70 7.91 20.59
C GLY A 4 3.18 9.20 19.94
N ASP A 5 3.96 10.28 19.92
CA ASP A 5 3.57 11.52 19.24
C ASP A 5 3.49 11.33 17.72
N ILE A 6 4.45 10.56 17.17
CA ILE A 6 4.53 10.28 15.73
C ILE A 6 3.43 9.30 15.31
N THR A 7 3.26 8.20 16.08
CA THR A 7 2.24 7.19 15.75
C THR A 7 0.83 7.77 15.86
N ALA A 8 0.56 8.58 16.89
CA ALA A 8 -0.73 9.26 17.03
C ALA A 8 -1.05 10.19 15.84
N ALA A 9 -0.04 10.84 15.25
CA ALA A 9 -0.24 11.65 14.05
C ALA A 9 -0.63 10.81 12.82
N LEU A 10 -0.03 9.63 12.67
CA LEU A 10 -0.39 8.68 11.61
C LEU A 10 -1.78 8.07 11.85
N GLU A 11 -2.15 7.83 13.11
CA GLU A 11 -3.46 7.32 13.50
C GLU A 11 -4.61 8.33 13.32
N VAL A 12 -4.31 9.63 13.23
CA VAL A 12 -5.29 10.63 12.77
C VAL A 12 -5.61 10.42 11.29
N PHE A 13 -4.63 10.07 10.48
CA PHE A 13 -4.80 9.77 9.06
C PHE A 13 -5.42 8.39 8.83
N ALA A 14 -4.89 7.35 9.48
CA ALA A 14 -5.27 5.94 9.33
C ALA A 14 -5.49 5.30 10.71
N PRO A 15 -6.68 5.46 11.33
CA PRO A 15 -6.94 5.03 12.70
C PRO A 15 -6.87 3.52 12.89
N LEU A 16 -6.20 3.04 13.95
CA LEU A 16 -6.06 1.60 14.24
C LEU A 16 -7.40 0.86 14.37
N ARG A 17 -8.46 1.54 14.81
CA ARG A 17 -9.79 0.94 14.97
C ARG A 17 -10.41 0.41 13.69
N ILE A 18 -9.94 0.87 12.52
CA ILE A 18 -10.47 0.43 11.22
C ILE A 18 -9.67 -0.71 10.58
N GLN A 19 -8.60 -1.21 11.23
CA GLN A 19 -7.84 -2.33 10.69
C GLN A 19 -8.70 -3.58 10.53
N GLU A 20 -8.34 -4.43 9.56
CA GLU A 20 -8.94 -5.76 9.44
C GLU A 20 -8.64 -6.62 10.67
N SER A 21 -9.58 -7.51 11.03
CA SER A 21 -9.46 -8.35 12.24
C SER A 21 -8.26 -9.30 12.24
N TRP A 22 -7.72 -9.59 11.07
CA TRP A 22 -6.55 -10.46 10.85
C TRP A 22 -5.24 -9.67 10.72
N ASP A 23 -5.32 -8.32 10.67
CA ASP A 23 -4.17 -7.44 10.49
C ASP A 23 -3.39 -7.22 11.78
N ASN A 24 -2.20 -6.64 11.67
CA ASN A 24 -1.33 -6.26 12.77
C ASN A 24 -0.73 -4.86 12.57
N SER A 25 -1.59 -3.89 12.28
CA SER A 25 -1.21 -2.47 12.24
C SER A 25 -0.91 -1.93 13.64
N GLY A 26 -0.03 -0.93 13.73
CA GLY A 26 0.33 -0.27 14.98
C GLY A 26 1.82 -0.37 15.32
N LEU A 27 2.16 -0.11 16.58
CA LEU A 27 3.53 -0.24 17.09
C LEU A 27 3.88 -1.70 17.29
N ILE A 28 4.79 -2.21 16.45
CA ILE A 28 5.19 -3.63 16.43
C ILE A 28 6.39 -3.88 17.34
N ILE A 29 7.35 -2.94 17.40
CA ILE A 29 8.56 -3.01 18.24
C ILE A 29 8.77 -1.64 18.87
N GLY A 30 9.13 -1.60 20.16
CA GLY A 30 9.41 -0.38 20.91
C GLY A 30 8.29 0.01 21.88
N SER A 31 8.44 1.18 22.47
CA SER A 31 7.47 1.76 23.40
C SER A 31 7.00 3.13 22.91
N PRO A 32 5.72 3.51 23.09
CA PRO A 32 5.25 4.84 22.78
C PRO A 32 5.96 5.93 23.59
N GLU A 33 6.59 5.57 24.71
CA GLU A 33 7.32 6.47 25.60
C GLU A 33 8.78 6.69 25.16
N ASP A 34 9.30 5.88 24.22
CA ASP A 34 10.67 6.00 23.72
C ASP A 34 10.87 7.35 23.03
N GLU A 35 12.05 7.96 23.26
CA GLU A 35 12.42 9.20 22.58
C GLU A 35 12.75 8.91 21.11
N VAL A 36 12.36 9.84 20.23
CA VAL A 36 12.62 9.75 18.80
C VAL A 36 13.22 11.05 18.27
N HIS A 37 14.34 10.95 17.53
CA HIS A 37 15.07 12.07 16.92
C HIS A 37 14.84 12.14 15.40
N GLY A 38 14.52 11.01 14.78
CA GLY A 38 14.21 10.93 13.37
C GLY A 38 13.35 9.73 13.03
N VAL A 39 12.59 9.83 11.94
CA VAL A 39 11.76 8.76 11.39
C VAL A 39 12.18 8.42 9.98
N MET A 40 12.32 7.11 9.71
CA MET A 40 12.52 6.56 8.37
C MET A 40 11.22 5.92 7.89
N VAL A 41 10.74 6.33 6.72
CA VAL A 41 9.52 5.78 6.09
C VAL A 41 9.92 4.86 4.94
N GLY A 42 9.45 3.63 4.98
CA GLY A 42 9.67 2.60 3.97
C GLY A 42 8.38 1.86 3.60
N PHE A 43 8.47 0.92 2.68
CA PHE A 43 7.33 0.11 2.26
C PHE A 43 7.26 -1.19 3.08
N ASP A 44 8.30 -2.00 3.02
CA ASP A 44 8.48 -3.22 3.82
C ASP A 44 9.56 -3.01 4.88
N CYS A 45 9.36 -3.57 6.07
CA CYS A 45 10.36 -3.51 7.14
C CYS A 45 11.42 -4.61 6.96
N THR A 46 12.50 -4.27 6.25
CA THR A 46 13.62 -5.16 5.99
C THR A 46 14.82 -4.84 6.89
N PRO A 47 15.79 -5.76 7.05
CA PRO A 47 17.06 -5.46 7.72
C PRO A 47 17.78 -4.24 7.10
N GLU A 48 17.71 -4.09 5.77
CA GLU A 48 18.33 -2.98 5.04
C GLU A 48 17.66 -1.64 5.39
N LEU A 49 16.32 -1.61 5.53
CA LEU A 49 15.60 -0.41 5.94
C LEU A 49 15.98 0.01 7.36
N ILE A 50 16.07 -0.94 8.29
CA ILE A 50 16.47 -0.65 9.67
C ILE A 50 17.91 -0.16 9.72
N LYS A 51 18.81 -0.76 8.92
CA LYS A 51 20.21 -0.30 8.80
C LYS A 51 20.27 1.14 8.28
N GLU A 52 19.52 1.45 7.23
CA GLU A 52 19.42 2.81 6.67
C GLU A 52 18.91 3.81 7.72
N ALA A 53 17.89 3.42 8.51
CA ALA A 53 17.37 4.23 9.60
C ALA A 53 18.47 4.58 10.62
N VAL A 54 19.23 3.58 11.08
CA VAL A 54 20.34 3.76 12.02
C VAL A 54 21.40 4.70 11.44
N GLU A 55 21.80 4.51 10.18
CA GLU A 55 22.78 5.34 9.48
C GLU A 55 22.34 6.81 9.35
N LYS A 56 21.03 7.06 9.33
CA LYS A 56 20.40 8.39 9.28
C LYS A 56 20.09 8.98 10.66
N GLY A 57 20.39 8.24 11.74
CA GLY A 57 20.06 8.67 13.10
C GLY A 57 18.54 8.66 13.38
N CYS A 58 17.80 7.74 12.75
CA CYS A 58 16.38 7.54 13.01
C CYS A 58 16.17 6.45 14.04
N ASP A 59 15.30 6.73 15.02
CA ASP A 59 14.95 5.80 16.09
C ASP A 59 13.58 5.12 15.85
N LEU A 60 12.88 5.52 14.78
CA LEU A 60 11.60 4.95 14.38
C LEU A 60 11.60 4.64 12.88
N VAL A 61 11.12 3.44 12.56
CA VAL A 61 10.78 3.02 11.18
C VAL A 61 9.27 2.96 11.07
N VAL A 62 8.71 3.58 10.04
CA VAL A 62 7.30 3.50 9.67
C VAL A 62 7.19 2.79 8.34
N THR A 63 6.36 1.74 8.27
CA THR A 63 6.13 0.96 7.05
C THR A 63 4.66 0.79 6.75
N HIS A 64 4.35 0.40 5.51
CA HIS A 64 3.01 -0.04 5.15
C HIS A 64 2.76 -1.44 5.71
N HIS A 65 3.55 -2.40 5.31
CA HIS A 65 3.41 -3.78 5.78
C HIS A 65 3.95 -3.97 7.21
N PRO A 66 3.21 -4.68 8.07
CA PRO A 66 3.69 -5.02 9.40
C PRO A 66 4.83 -6.04 9.33
N LEU A 67 5.94 -5.76 10.04
CA LEU A 67 7.08 -6.67 10.12
C LEU A 67 6.67 -8.07 10.64
N ILE A 68 5.75 -8.09 11.59
CA ILE A 68 5.17 -9.33 12.14
C ILE A 68 3.71 -9.39 11.67
N PHE A 69 3.46 -10.04 10.53
CA PHE A 69 2.10 -10.19 10.00
C PHE A 69 1.35 -11.35 10.69
N LYS A 70 2.01 -12.48 10.85
CA LYS A 70 1.46 -13.66 11.57
C LYS A 70 2.27 -13.92 12.82
N GLY A 71 1.62 -14.46 13.86
CA GLY A 71 2.31 -14.83 15.10
C GLY A 71 3.53 -15.70 14.83
N ILE A 72 4.70 -15.29 15.36
CA ILE A 72 5.97 -15.97 15.19
C ILE A 72 6.25 -16.89 16.38
N LYS A 73 6.87 -18.04 16.10
CA LYS A 73 7.27 -19.02 17.14
C LYS A 73 8.76 -18.95 17.48
N ARG A 74 9.57 -18.37 16.60
CA ARG A 74 11.03 -18.25 16.73
C ARG A 74 11.49 -16.95 16.12
N ILE A 75 12.55 -16.38 16.70
CA ILE A 75 13.28 -15.25 16.13
C ILE A 75 14.67 -15.79 15.79
N ASP A 76 14.97 -15.90 14.49
CA ASP A 76 16.21 -16.49 13.99
C ASP A 76 16.79 -15.56 12.90
N SER A 77 18.12 -15.36 12.93
CA SER A 77 18.81 -14.50 11.98
C SER A 77 18.84 -15.02 10.53
N LYS A 78 18.47 -16.28 10.32
CA LYS A 78 18.36 -16.88 8.98
C LYS A 78 17.02 -16.60 8.31
N ASP A 79 16.01 -16.23 9.09
CA ASP A 79 14.71 -15.80 8.62
C ASP A 79 14.73 -14.28 8.45
N PRO A 80 14.27 -13.72 7.30
CA PRO A 80 14.28 -12.28 7.06
C PRO A 80 13.54 -11.47 8.13
N VAL A 81 12.37 -11.94 8.57
CA VAL A 81 11.57 -11.29 9.63
C VAL A 81 12.32 -11.34 10.95
N GLY A 82 12.86 -12.52 11.32
CA GLY A 82 13.65 -12.69 12.54
C GLY A 82 14.92 -11.82 12.53
N ALA A 83 15.60 -11.72 11.40
CA ALA A 83 16.78 -10.85 11.24
C ALA A 83 16.42 -9.37 11.44
N ALA A 84 15.33 -8.91 10.85
CA ALA A 84 14.86 -7.53 11.00
C ALA A 84 14.46 -7.22 12.45
N ILE A 85 13.73 -8.13 13.13
CA ILE A 85 13.39 -7.99 14.56
C ILE A 85 14.64 -7.86 15.40
N MET A 86 15.61 -8.78 15.23
CA MET A 86 16.86 -8.77 16.01
C MET A 86 17.65 -7.48 15.78
N GLN A 87 17.66 -6.99 14.55
CA GLN A 87 18.37 -5.76 14.21
C GLN A 87 17.67 -4.54 14.83
N ALA A 88 16.34 -4.42 14.70
CA ALA A 88 15.57 -3.33 15.28
C ALA A 88 15.78 -3.26 16.81
N VAL A 89 15.62 -4.39 17.51
CA VAL A 89 15.79 -4.46 18.97
C VAL A 89 17.22 -4.12 19.39
N ARG A 90 18.23 -4.65 18.70
CA ARG A 90 19.64 -4.38 19.03
C ARG A 90 20.05 -2.93 18.79
N SER A 91 19.44 -2.28 17.80
CA SER A 91 19.73 -0.90 17.44
C SER A 91 18.85 0.13 18.17
N GLY A 92 17.90 -0.32 19.00
CA GLY A 92 16.96 0.57 19.68
C GLY A 92 15.99 1.28 18.73
N VAL A 93 15.71 0.69 17.55
CA VAL A 93 14.81 1.26 16.54
C VAL A 93 13.42 0.71 16.75
N ALA A 94 12.45 1.59 17.01
CA ALA A 94 11.03 1.24 17.05
C ALA A 94 10.50 0.98 15.63
N VAL A 95 9.49 0.11 15.50
CA VAL A 95 8.84 -0.22 14.23
C VAL A 95 7.35 -0.06 14.34
N TYR A 96 6.77 0.75 13.47
CA TYR A 96 5.33 0.99 13.35
C TYR A 96 4.85 0.64 11.94
N ALA A 97 3.66 0.05 11.84
CA ALA A 97 3.03 -0.25 10.55
C ALA A 97 1.63 0.36 10.46
N ALA A 98 1.29 0.89 9.27
CA ALA A 98 -0.08 1.28 8.93
C ALA A 98 -0.46 0.57 7.62
N HIS A 99 -1.05 -0.60 7.76
CA HIS A 99 -1.37 -1.53 6.67
C HIS A 99 -2.83 -1.37 6.24
N THR A 100 -3.74 -2.26 6.59
CA THR A 100 -5.13 -2.17 6.16
C THR A 100 -5.83 -0.90 6.66
N THR A 101 -5.35 -0.26 7.70
CA THR A 101 -5.79 1.07 8.13
C THR A 101 -5.57 2.12 7.05
N ALA A 102 -4.44 2.06 6.34
CA ALA A 102 -4.11 2.98 5.25
C ALA A 102 -4.81 2.59 3.93
N ASP A 103 -5.16 1.32 3.74
CA ASP A 103 -5.93 0.86 2.58
C ASP A 103 -7.38 1.33 2.62
N LYS A 104 -7.95 1.40 3.82
CA LYS A 104 -9.37 1.73 4.04
C LYS A 104 -9.69 3.22 4.00
N VAL A 105 -8.71 4.09 4.09
CA VAL A 105 -8.95 5.54 3.95
C VAL A 105 -8.86 5.97 2.50
N ILE A 106 -9.83 6.76 2.03
CA ILE A 106 -9.88 7.21 0.62
C ILE A 106 -8.64 8.03 0.22
N ALA A 107 -7.97 8.68 1.16
CA ALA A 107 -6.72 9.39 0.91
C ALA A 107 -5.50 8.46 0.84
N GLY A 108 -5.64 7.19 1.19
CA GLY A 108 -4.59 6.17 1.24
C GLY A 108 -4.28 5.52 -0.11
N VAL A 109 -4.01 4.20 -0.07
CA VAL A 109 -3.49 3.42 -1.20
C VAL A 109 -4.38 3.51 -2.44
N SER A 110 -5.64 3.07 -2.36
CA SER A 110 -6.53 3.03 -3.53
C SER A 110 -6.87 4.42 -4.07
N GLY A 111 -6.95 5.43 -3.19
CA GLY A 111 -7.11 6.82 -3.61
C GLY A 111 -5.87 7.40 -4.29
N ALA A 112 -4.66 6.97 -3.92
CA ALA A 112 -3.44 7.32 -4.64
C ALA A 112 -3.46 6.76 -6.07
N MET A 113 -3.84 5.50 -6.24
CA MET A 113 -4.05 4.89 -7.56
C MET A 113 -5.05 5.69 -8.39
N ALA A 114 -6.19 6.09 -7.80
CA ALA A 114 -7.21 6.89 -8.49
C ALA A 114 -6.68 8.26 -8.93
N ARG A 115 -5.93 8.94 -8.07
CA ARG A 115 -5.27 10.22 -8.41
C ARG A 115 -4.29 10.05 -9.55
N ARG A 116 -3.47 9.00 -9.54
CA ARG A 116 -2.50 8.69 -10.59
C ARG A 116 -3.16 8.47 -11.94
N LEU A 117 -4.33 7.84 -11.97
CA LEU A 117 -5.15 7.66 -13.17
C LEU A 117 -6.06 8.87 -13.49
N SER A 118 -6.03 9.91 -12.67
CA SER A 118 -6.89 11.10 -12.83
C SER A 118 -8.38 10.77 -12.89
N LEU A 119 -8.83 9.74 -12.15
CA LEU A 119 -10.23 9.35 -12.11
C LEU A 119 -11.10 10.47 -11.55
N LYS A 120 -12.31 10.59 -12.08
CA LYS A 120 -13.35 11.53 -11.65
C LYS A 120 -14.37 10.78 -10.77
N ASN A 121 -15.16 11.53 -10.00
CA ASN A 121 -16.26 11.01 -9.20
C ASN A 121 -15.84 9.81 -8.30
N VAL A 122 -14.63 9.90 -7.72
CA VAL A 122 -14.07 8.81 -6.93
C VAL A 122 -14.84 8.64 -5.62
N SER A 123 -15.23 7.40 -5.33
CA SER A 123 -15.86 6.98 -4.08
C SER A 123 -15.30 5.65 -3.61
N ILE A 124 -15.54 5.31 -2.35
CA ILE A 124 -15.14 4.01 -1.79
C ILE A 124 -15.92 2.90 -2.49
N MET A 125 -15.23 1.84 -2.91
CA MET A 125 -15.83 0.71 -3.62
C MET A 125 -16.67 -0.16 -2.68
N VAL A 126 -16.12 -0.52 -1.53
CA VAL A 126 -16.77 -1.34 -0.49
C VAL A 126 -16.78 -0.56 0.83
N PRO A 127 -17.75 0.34 1.05
CA PRO A 127 -17.81 1.14 2.27
C PRO A 127 -18.14 0.28 3.49
N GLU A 128 -17.60 0.64 4.66
CA GLU A 128 -18.06 0.19 5.96
C GLU A 128 -19.39 0.86 6.35
N GLU A 129 -19.97 0.48 7.50
CA GLU A 129 -21.33 0.94 7.90
C GLU A 129 -21.50 2.46 7.89
N ASP A 130 -20.48 3.21 8.31
CA ASP A 130 -20.54 4.67 8.37
C ASP A 130 -20.26 5.36 7.02
N GLY A 131 -19.81 4.57 6.02
CA GLY A 131 -19.48 5.06 4.67
C GLY A 131 -18.25 5.96 4.57
N THR A 132 -17.56 6.22 5.67
CA THR A 132 -16.39 7.13 5.70
C THR A 132 -15.09 6.45 5.34
N VAL A 133 -15.01 5.14 5.57
CA VAL A 133 -13.87 4.25 5.28
C VAL A 133 -14.35 2.98 4.59
N GLY A 134 -13.44 2.25 3.97
CA GLY A 134 -13.73 0.96 3.32
C GLY A 134 -12.70 0.57 2.28
N LEU A 135 -12.88 -0.60 1.68
CA LEU A 135 -11.91 -1.17 0.77
C LEU A 135 -12.06 -0.64 -0.66
N GLY A 136 -10.91 -0.29 -1.24
CA GLY A 136 -10.82 0.10 -2.62
C GLY A 136 -11.55 1.39 -2.96
N CYS A 137 -11.45 1.80 -4.20
CA CYS A 137 -12.24 2.92 -4.73
C CYS A 137 -12.76 2.61 -6.14
N ILE A 138 -13.79 3.35 -6.54
CA ILE A 138 -14.38 3.30 -7.87
C ILE A 138 -14.56 4.72 -8.38
N GLY A 139 -14.31 4.93 -9.67
CA GLY A 139 -14.40 6.23 -10.31
C GLY A 139 -14.53 6.12 -11.82
N ASP A 140 -14.62 7.27 -12.48
CA ASP A 140 -14.82 7.36 -13.91
C ASP A 140 -13.54 7.83 -14.60
N LEU A 141 -13.19 7.21 -15.74
CA LEU A 141 -12.17 7.74 -16.65
C LEU A 141 -12.67 9.07 -17.23
N GLU A 142 -11.78 10.05 -17.35
CA GLU A 142 -12.11 11.35 -17.95
C GLU A 142 -12.50 11.21 -19.43
N THR A 143 -11.86 10.26 -20.12
CA THR A 143 -12.20 9.91 -21.51
C THR A 143 -12.37 8.39 -21.59
N PRO A 144 -13.45 7.89 -22.19
CA PRO A 144 -13.63 6.46 -22.41
C PRO A 144 -12.49 5.86 -23.24
N MET A 145 -12.00 4.67 -22.85
CA MET A 145 -10.88 3.97 -23.49
C MET A 145 -11.24 2.53 -23.80
N THR A 146 -10.76 1.98 -24.90
CA THR A 146 -10.77 0.53 -25.15
C THR A 146 -9.84 -0.19 -24.18
N GLY A 147 -9.96 -1.52 -24.04
CA GLY A 147 -9.07 -2.31 -23.18
C GLY A 147 -7.59 -2.17 -23.55
N LYS A 148 -7.25 -2.03 -24.84
CA LYS A 148 -5.85 -1.82 -25.27
C LYS A 148 -5.34 -0.43 -24.92
N GLU A 149 -6.15 0.60 -25.08
CA GLU A 149 -5.78 1.97 -24.74
C GLU A 149 -5.57 2.12 -23.21
N VAL A 150 -6.48 1.54 -22.40
CA VAL A 150 -6.34 1.64 -20.94
C VAL A 150 -5.15 0.83 -20.42
N LEU A 151 -4.78 -0.30 -21.05
CA LEU A 151 -3.54 -1.03 -20.74
C LEU A 151 -2.30 -0.14 -20.96
N ALA A 152 -2.22 0.54 -22.09
CA ALA A 152 -1.12 1.46 -22.39
C ALA A 152 -1.09 2.62 -21.38
N PHE A 153 -2.25 3.20 -21.11
CA PHE A 153 -2.41 4.30 -20.16
C PHE A 153 -1.98 3.91 -18.75
N VAL A 154 -2.45 2.79 -18.23
CA VAL A 154 -2.07 2.28 -16.89
C VAL A 154 -0.57 1.96 -16.85
N LYS A 155 -0.03 1.30 -17.90
CA LYS A 155 1.40 1.00 -18.01
C LYS A 155 2.26 2.25 -17.89
N GLU A 156 1.89 3.32 -18.58
CA GLU A 156 2.58 4.61 -18.55
C GLU A 156 2.47 5.27 -17.17
N ARG A 157 1.24 5.35 -16.63
CA ARG A 157 0.97 6.05 -15.37
C ARG A 157 1.66 5.42 -14.16
N PHE A 158 1.78 4.11 -14.12
CA PHE A 158 2.44 3.37 -13.04
C PHE A 158 3.89 2.99 -13.36
N HIS A 159 4.42 3.36 -14.53
CA HIS A 159 5.79 3.03 -14.99
C HIS A 159 6.06 1.51 -14.98
N LEU A 160 5.09 0.72 -15.44
CA LEU A 160 5.14 -0.73 -15.37
C LEU A 160 5.98 -1.34 -16.49
N GLY A 161 6.80 -2.32 -16.17
CA GLY A 161 7.43 -3.19 -17.14
C GLY A 161 6.43 -4.15 -17.79
N VAL A 162 5.55 -4.74 -16.96
CA VAL A 162 4.56 -5.77 -17.35
C VAL A 162 3.22 -5.50 -16.69
N ILE A 163 2.14 -5.90 -17.35
CA ILE A 163 0.78 -6.01 -16.78
C ILE A 163 0.26 -7.40 -17.10
N ARG A 164 -0.35 -8.07 -16.14
CA ARG A 164 -1.17 -9.25 -16.37
C ARG A 164 -2.61 -8.81 -16.52
N SER A 165 -3.32 -9.23 -17.55
CA SER A 165 -4.73 -8.84 -17.73
C SER A 165 -5.56 -9.99 -18.28
N SER A 166 -6.87 -9.95 -18.04
CA SER A 166 -7.84 -10.72 -18.80
C SER A 166 -7.90 -10.20 -20.25
N LYS A 167 -8.71 -10.82 -21.10
CA LYS A 167 -8.86 -10.37 -22.49
C LYS A 167 -9.26 -8.88 -22.53
N PRO A 168 -8.52 -8.02 -23.26
CA PRO A 168 -8.86 -6.62 -23.38
C PRO A 168 -10.23 -6.42 -24.04
N LEU A 169 -11.03 -5.49 -23.48
CA LEU A 169 -12.34 -5.14 -24.03
C LEU A 169 -12.19 -4.30 -25.31
N GLU A 170 -12.99 -4.61 -26.30
CA GLU A 170 -13.12 -3.79 -27.50
C GLU A 170 -14.12 -2.62 -27.29
N THR A 171 -15.05 -2.78 -26.34
CA THR A 171 -15.98 -1.72 -25.96
C THR A 171 -15.31 -0.69 -25.05
N PRO A 172 -15.71 0.60 -25.11
CA PRO A 172 -15.16 1.63 -24.26
C PRO A 172 -15.39 1.36 -22.76
N ILE A 173 -14.33 1.52 -21.98
CA ILE A 173 -14.34 1.48 -20.53
C ILE A 173 -14.52 2.92 -20.03
N THR A 174 -15.45 3.13 -19.14
CA THR A 174 -15.70 4.41 -18.48
C THR A 174 -15.53 4.34 -16.99
N LYS A 175 -15.91 3.21 -16.36
CA LYS A 175 -15.90 3.03 -14.91
C LYS A 175 -14.84 2.02 -14.48
N VAL A 176 -13.97 2.46 -13.57
CA VAL A 176 -12.82 1.69 -13.08
C VAL A 176 -12.90 1.54 -11.57
N ALA A 177 -12.73 0.31 -11.11
CA ALA A 177 -12.52 0.01 -9.68
C ALA A 177 -11.04 -0.29 -9.43
N LEU A 178 -10.55 0.10 -8.26
CA LEU A 178 -9.15 0.00 -7.84
C LEU A 178 -9.08 -0.56 -6.41
N LEU A 179 -8.15 -1.47 -6.18
CA LEU A 179 -7.72 -1.88 -4.83
C LEU A 179 -6.24 -2.21 -4.87
N GLY A 180 -5.43 -1.52 -4.07
CA GLY A 180 -4.01 -1.83 -3.92
C GLY A 180 -3.79 -3.20 -3.29
N GLY A 181 -2.64 -3.80 -3.58
CA GLY A 181 -2.25 -5.11 -3.06
C GLY A 181 -3.13 -6.27 -3.53
N SER A 182 -3.31 -7.26 -2.69
CA SER A 182 -3.97 -8.52 -3.01
C SER A 182 -5.50 -8.40 -2.99
N GLY A 183 -6.08 -7.88 -4.06
CA GLY A 183 -7.52 -7.63 -4.20
C GLY A 183 -8.30 -8.67 -5.02
N GLY A 184 -7.72 -9.85 -5.30
CA GLY A 184 -8.38 -10.88 -6.11
C GLY A 184 -9.73 -11.37 -5.57
N GLY A 185 -9.97 -11.24 -4.26
CA GLY A 185 -11.24 -11.58 -3.61
C GLY A 185 -12.40 -10.62 -3.93
N GLU A 186 -12.09 -9.39 -4.33
CA GLU A 186 -13.07 -8.30 -4.47
C GLU A 186 -13.60 -8.14 -5.92
N ILE A 187 -13.17 -9.00 -6.84
CA ILE A 187 -13.55 -8.95 -8.26
C ILE A 187 -15.06 -8.94 -8.45
N GLN A 188 -15.80 -9.79 -7.72
CA GLN A 188 -17.25 -9.87 -7.82
C GLN A 188 -17.93 -8.59 -7.30
N LEU A 189 -17.37 -7.98 -6.26
CA LEU A 189 -17.89 -6.72 -5.72
C LEU A 189 -17.64 -5.57 -6.69
N ALA A 190 -16.46 -5.49 -7.32
CA ALA A 190 -16.16 -4.51 -8.35
C ALA A 190 -17.17 -4.59 -9.52
N MET A 191 -17.47 -5.81 -9.99
CA MET A 191 -18.52 -6.03 -11.02
C MET A 191 -19.89 -5.58 -10.55
N ALA A 192 -20.28 -5.95 -9.33
CA ALA A 192 -21.60 -5.59 -8.77
C ALA A 192 -21.77 -4.07 -8.60
N LYS A 193 -20.66 -3.31 -8.44
CA LYS A 193 -20.64 -1.84 -8.42
C LYS A 193 -20.65 -1.21 -9.82
N GLY A 194 -20.71 -2.03 -10.88
CA GLY A 194 -20.79 -1.57 -12.26
C GLY A 194 -19.45 -1.16 -12.87
N ALA A 195 -18.33 -1.57 -12.28
CA ALA A 195 -17.04 -1.38 -12.91
C ALA A 195 -16.94 -2.23 -14.18
N GLN A 196 -16.31 -1.69 -15.21
CA GLN A 196 -15.95 -2.40 -16.45
C GLN A 196 -14.49 -2.88 -16.40
N LEU A 197 -13.67 -2.24 -15.57
CA LEU A 197 -12.29 -2.59 -15.30
C LEU A 197 -12.05 -2.61 -13.79
N TYR A 198 -11.35 -3.64 -13.33
CA TYR A 198 -10.82 -3.71 -11.97
C TYR A 198 -9.31 -3.86 -11.99
N ILE A 199 -8.60 -2.95 -11.33
CA ILE A 199 -7.14 -2.93 -11.23
C ILE A 199 -6.74 -3.26 -9.79
N THR A 200 -5.92 -4.28 -9.61
CA THR A 200 -5.41 -4.73 -8.31
C THR A 200 -4.09 -5.51 -8.50
N ALA A 201 -3.70 -6.34 -7.54
CA ALA A 201 -2.55 -7.23 -7.65
C ALA A 201 -2.87 -8.65 -7.15
N ASP A 202 -1.88 -9.54 -7.27
CA ASP A 202 -1.92 -10.94 -6.81
C ASP A 202 -3.14 -11.73 -7.29
N ILE A 203 -3.58 -11.45 -8.51
CA ILE A 203 -4.72 -12.14 -9.10
C ILE A 203 -4.34 -13.58 -9.44
N SER A 204 -5.08 -14.55 -8.90
CA SER A 204 -4.90 -15.97 -9.23
C SER A 204 -5.34 -16.28 -10.67
N TYR A 205 -4.73 -17.29 -11.30
CA TYR A 205 -4.98 -17.67 -12.71
C TYR A 205 -6.46 -17.74 -13.07
N HIS A 206 -7.27 -18.40 -12.25
CA HIS A 206 -8.68 -18.61 -12.57
C HIS A 206 -9.52 -17.33 -12.55
N ASN A 207 -9.07 -16.30 -11.84
CA ASN A 207 -9.76 -15.00 -11.76
C ASN A 207 -9.60 -14.14 -13.04
N PHE A 208 -8.74 -14.58 -13.99
CA PHE A 208 -8.65 -13.95 -15.31
C PHE A 208 -9.71 -14.44 -16.31
N PHE A 209 -10.50 -15.45 -15.97
CA PHE A 209 -11.68 -15.85 -16.75
C PHE A 209 -12.86 -14.92 -16.39
N THR A 210 -12.89 -13.75 -17.00
CA THR A 210 -13.91 -12.73 -16.76
C THR A 210 -15.10 -12.88 -17.71
N PRO A 211 -16.32 -12.48 -17.29
CA PRO A 211 -17.47 -12.41 -18.19
C PRO A 211 -17.28 -11.31 -19.25
N GLU A 212 -18.14 -11.35 -20.27
CA GLU A 212 -18.19 -10.32 -21.30
C GLU A 212 -18.48 -8.93 -20.67
N GLY A 213 -17.80 -7.89 -21.15
CA GLY A 213 -17.96 -6.53 -20.66
C GLY A 213 -17.19 -6.19 -19.37
N PHE A 214 -16.42 -7.14 -18.83
CA PHE A 214 -15.59 -6.90 -17.65
C PHE A 214 -14.14 -7.34 -17.85
N MET A 215 -13.19 -6.55 -17.35
CA MET A 215 -11.76 -6.78 -17.46
C MET A 215 -11.08 -6.64 -16.10
N VAL A 216 -10.08 -7.48 -15.84
CA VAL A 216 -9.19 -7.35 -14.67
C VAL A 216 -7.76 -7.06 -15.10
N MET A 217 -7.06 -6.27 -14.31
CA MET A 217 -5.62 -6.01 -14.44
C MET A 217 -4.92 -6.26 -13.11
N ASP A 218 -3.81 -6.99 -13.19
CA ASP A 218 -2.83 -7.17 -12.12
C ASP A 218 -1.59 -6.36 -12.50
N ILE A 219 -1.33 -5.32 -11.71
CA ILE A 219 -0.24 -4.37 -11.97
C ILE A 219 0.97 -4.57 -11.05
N GLY A 220 0.92 -5.59 -10.20
CA GLY A 220 1.94 -5.87 -9.18
C GLY A 220 1.59 -5.24 -7.82
N HIS A 221 1.92 -5.99 -6.76
CA HIS A 221 1.61 -5.59 -5.39
C HIS A 221 2.34 -4.30 -5.02
N PHE A 222 3.66 -4.32 -5.12
CA PHE A 222 4.51 -3.17 -4.85
C PHE A 222 4.10 -1.93 -5.67
N GLU A 223 3.90 -2.11 -6.96
CA GLU A 223 3.58 -1.04 -7.90
C GLU A 223 2.23 -0.37 -7.60
N SER A 224 1.28 -1.12 -7.06
CA SER A 224 -0.05 -0.61 -6.69
C SER A 224 -0.07 0.16 -5.37
N GLU A 225 0.89 -0.08 -4.47
CA GLU A 225 0.83 0.43 -3.09
C GLU A 225 1.98 1.37 -2.71
N VAL A 226 3.13 1.29 -3.38
CA VAL A 226 4.36 1.98 -2.93
C VAL A 226 4.21 3.49 -2.72
N GLU A 227 3.24 4.13 -3.37
CA GLU A 227 2.97 5.57 -3.21
C GLU A 227 2.52 5.93 -1.79
N ILE A 228 2.03 4.96 -1.00
CA ILE A 228 1.64 5.18 0.40
C ILE A 228 2.79 5.71 1.26
N VAL A 229 4.03 5.39 0.92
CA VAL A 229 5.23 5.88 1.61
C VAL A 229 5.35 7.40 1.49
N ASP A 230 5.06 7.96 0.32
CA ASP A 230 5.06 9.40 0.12
C ASP A 230 3.91 10.08 0.87
N ILE A 231 2.77 9.41 1.00
CA ILE A 231 1.62 9.89 1.76
C ILE A 231 1.96 9.92 3.25
N PHE A 232 2.52 8.86 3.83
CA PHE A 232 2.94 8.85 5.23
C PHE A 232 3.94 9.98 5.51
N LEU A 233 4.92 10.14 4.63
CA LEU A 233 5.92 11.19 4.75
C LEU A 233 5.29 12.59 4.69
N ALA A 234 4.31 12.79 3.80
CA ALA A 234 3.59 14.05 3.67
C ALA A 234 2.75 14.36 4.92
N GLU A 235 2.04 13.38 5.48
CA GLU A 235 1.26 13.56 6.72
C GLU A 235 2.17 13.86 7.92
N LEU A 236 3.31 13.19 8.04
CA LEU A 236 4.29 13.50 9.08
C LEU A 236 4.86 14.90 8.94
N ARG A 237 5.26 15.32 7.75
CA ARG A 237 5.81 16.66 7.49
C ARG A 237 4.79 17.77 7.67
N LYS A 238 3.54 17.51 7.36
CA LYS A 238 2.43 18.43 7.63
C LYS A 238 2.23 18.66 9.14
N LYS A 239 2.34 17.60 9.94
CA LYS A 239 2.18 17.69 11.40
C LYS A 239 3.45 18.19 12.08
N PHE A 240 4.61 17.78 11.61
CA PHE A 240 5.92 18.05 12.21
C PHE A 240 6.92 18.60 11.17
N PRO A 241 6.73 19.85 10.69
CA PRO A 241 7.46 20.37 9.53
C PRO A 241 8.98 20.50 9.73
N THR A 242 9.46 20.58 10.97
CA THR A 242 10.89 20.70 11.29
C THR A 242 11.51 19.42 11.82
N PHE A 243 10.71 18.35 11.94
CA PHE A 243 11.19 17.07 12.45
C PHE A 243 11.87 16.24 11.34
N ALA A 244 12.99 15.60 11.68
CA ALA A 244 13.76 14.77 10.76
C ALA A 244 12.95 13.57 10.28
N SER A 245 12.43 13.65 9.06
CA SER A 245 11.66 12.58 8.44
C SER A 245 12.18 12.28 7.04
N TYR A 246 12.56 11.02 6.79
CA TYR A 246 13.23 10.56 5.59
C TYR A 246 12.43 9.47 4.89
N LYS A 247 12.42 9.51 3.56
CA LYS A 247 12.01 8.39 2.72
C LYS A 247 13.23 7.49 2.52
N SER A 248 13.04 6.18 2.60
CA SER A 248 14.13 5.24 2.28
C SER A 248 14.63 5.46 0.85
N ALA A 249 15.96 5.53 0.69
CA ALA A 249 16.61 5.58 -0.61
C ALA A 249 16.61 4.20 -1.32
N ASN A 250 16.31 3.12 -0.57
CA ASN A 250 16.32 1.75 -1.08
C ASN A 250 14.95 1.27 -1.58
N MET A 251 13.94 2.14 -1.66
CA MET A 251 12.58 1.79 -2.06
C MET A 251 12.50 0.95 -3.34
N GLY A 252 13.21 1.34 -4.38
CA GLY A 252 13.22 0.61 -5.66
C GLY A 252 13.91 -0.77 -5.60
N ARG A 253 14.66 -1.05 -4.52
CA ARG A 253 15.32 -2.33 -4.29
C ARG A 253 14.57 -3.22 -3.29
N SER A 254 13.55 -2.67 -2.62
CA SER A 254 12.77 -3.42 -1.63
C SER A 254 11.70 -4.32 -2.28
N ASN A 255 11.34 -4.09 -3.55
CA ASN A 255 10.43 -4.98 -4.26
C ASN A 255 11.05 -6.39 -4.38
N PRO A 256 10.46 -7.42 -3.73
CA PRO A 256 10.99 -8.78 -3.79
C PRO A 256 10.69 -9.47 -5.14
N VAL A 257 9.83 -8.87 -5.97
CA VAL A 257 9.44 -9.43 -7.27
C VAL A 257 10.32 -8.86 -8.36
N HIS A 258 11.00 -9.73 -9.07
CA HIS A 258 11.84 -9.38 -10.20
C HIS A 258 11.26 -9.90 -11.51
N TYR A 259 11.20 -9.03 -12.52
CA TYR A 259 10.70 -9.38 -13.86
C TYR A 259 11.87 -9.61 -14.81
N PHE A 260 11.90 -10.74 -15.49
CA PHE A 260 12.93 -11.12 -16.46
C PHE A 260 12.35 -11.24 -17.85
N GLY A 261 13.12 -10.89 -18.90
CA GLY A 261 12.71 -11.06 -20.29
C GLY A 261 11.80 -9.97 -20.85
N LEU A 262 11.87 -8.76 -20.26
CA LEU A 262 11.14 -7.59 -20.76
C LEU A 262 12.04 -6.69 -21.61
#